data_b17ea198e2d0b8a01d86cda3ec0fc8a2
#
_entry.id   b17ea198e2d0b8a01d86cda3ec0fc8a2
#
_cell.length_a   1.000
_cell.length_b   1.000
_cell.length_c   1.000
_cell.angle_alpha   90.00
_cell.angle_beta   90.00
_cell.angle_gamma   90.00
#
_symmetry.space_group_name_H-M   'P 1'
#
loop_
_entity.id
_entity.type
_entity.pdbx_description
1 polymer ?
#
loop_
_entity_poly.entity_id
_entity_poly.type
_entity_poly.pdbx_seq_one_letter_code
_entity_poly.pdbx_strand_id
1 'polypeptide(L)'
;TSDTSNYQNPQKPFSNFEDFVKTRSKIPLLIIGGNIKKPYQEKRYFSQIDLAPTIMDILGFPYTNSWMGNSMLKSGNDSLAYTNRPGNYWAVMSLQGRYYNEADQKDHFFGFNNNQNLKLEYKQIGKAWIDTVKWLLQENKIWYEE
;
A
#
# COMPACT_ATOMS: atom_id res chain seq x y z
N THR A 1 -21.86 18.77 6.86
CA THR A 1 -21.20 18.47 8.13
C THR A 1 -21.01 16.96 8.19
N SER A 2 -19.83 16.48 7.79
CA SER A 2 -19.45 15.08 7.92
C SER A 2 -19.28 14.77 9.39
N ASP A 3 -20.10 13.86 9.88
CA ASP A 3 -19.98 13.36 11.24
C ASP A 3 -18.69 12.57 11.41
N THR A 4 -17.66 13.21 11.94
CA THR A 4 -16.39 12.59 12.28
C THR A 4 -16.43 11.87 13.64
N SER A 5 -17.58 11.85 14.31
CA SER A 5 -17.74 11.30 15.65
C SER A 5 -17.56 9.77 15.71
N ASN A 6 -17.77 9.07 14.59
CA ASN A 6 -17.64 7.61 14.53
C ASN A 6 -16.18 7.10 14.51
N TYR A 7 -15.19 7.98 14.34
CA TYR A 7 -13.79 7.59 14.38
C TYR A 7 -13.20 7.53 15.80
N GLN A 8 -13.92 7.98 16.81
CA GLN A 8 -13.41 8.12 18.18
C GLN A 8 -14.03 7.15 19.17
N ASN A 9 -14.72 6.12 18.75
CA ASN A 9 -15.23 5.15 19.71
C ASN A 9 -14.35 3.88 19.73
N PRO A 10 -13.35 3.79 20.63
CA PRO A 10 -12.53 2.61 20.80
C PRO A 10 -13.24 1.58 21.69
N GLN A 11 -14.53 1.34 21.49
CA GLN A 11 -15.31 0.45 22.36
C GLN A 11 -15.07 -1.05 22.10
N LYS A 12 -14.24 -1.40 21.12
CA LYS A 12 -13.65 -2.74 21.06
C LYS A 12 -12.14 -2.57 20.91
N PRO A 13 -11.37 -2.95 21.94
CA PRO A 13 -9.94 -3.11 21.72
C PRO A 13 -9.77 -4.08 20.56
N PHE A 14 -8.90 -3.72 19.60
CA PHE A 14 -8.59 -4.62 18.49
C PHE A 14 -8.18 -5.96 19.09
N SER A 15 -8.76 -7.04 18.64
CA SER A 15 -8.53 -8.37 19.19
C SER A 15 -7.08 -8.82 19.03
N ASN A 16 -6.41 -8.23 18.02
CA ASN A 16 -4.99 -8.46 17.75
C ASN A 16 -4.42 -7.36 16.84
N PHE A 17 -3.10 -7.37 16.68
CA PHE A 17 -2.37 -6.42 15.84
C PHE A 17 -2.84 -6.42 14.37
N GLU A 18 -3.20 -7.59 13.84
CA GLU A 18 -3.69 -7.72 12.46
C GLU A 18 -4.98 -6.93 12.24
N ASP A 19 -5.94 -7.03 13.15
CA ASP A 19 -7.21 -6.30 13.07
C ASP A 19 -7.00 -4.79 13.18
N PHE A 20 -6.08 -4.38 14.05
CA PHE A 20 -5.69 -2.98 14.17
C PHE A 20 -5.16 -2.42 12.84
N VAL A 21 -4.24 -3.12 12.20
CA VAL A 21 -3.64 -2.67 10.93
C VAL A 21 -4.65 -2.73 9.80
N LYS A 22 -5.44 -3.80 9.69
CA LYS A 22 -6.49 -3.94 8.68
C LYS A 22 -7.47 -2.77 8.72
N THR A 23 -7.92 -2.41 9.91
CA THR A 23 -8.93 -1.36 10.07
C THR A 23 -8.37 0.03 9.76
N ARG A 24 -7.11 0.28 10.12
CA ARG A 24 -6.49 1.61 9.96
C ARG A 24 -5.77 1.82 8.64
N SER A 25 -5.49 0.78 7.87
CA SER A 25 -4.74 0.88 6.61
C SER A 25 -5.61 0.76 5.37
N LYS A 26 -6.86 0.37 5.51
CA LYS A 26 -7.78 0.28 4.38
C LYS A 26 -8.38 1.64 4.07
N ILE A 27 -8.08 2.13 2.88
CA ILE A 27 -8.67 3.35 2.34
C ILE A 27 -9.55 2.92 1.17
N PRO A 28 -10.87 3.19 1.21
CA PRO A 28 -11.74 2.90 0.07
C PRO A 28 -11.38 3.82 -1.10
N LEU A 29 -11.28 3.27 -2.30
CA LEU A 29 -11.13 3.99 -3.54
C LEU A 29 -12.33 3.66 -4.44
N LEU A 30 -13.03 4.69 -4.90
CA LEU A 30 -14.11 4.59 -5.86
C LEU A 30 -13.77 5.41 -7.09
N ILE A 31 -13.74 4.78 -8.25
CA ILE A 31 -13.53 5.44 -9.53
C ILE A 31 -14.86 5.43 -10.29
N ILE A 32 -15.35 6.60 -10.65
CA ILE A 32 -16.62 6.79 -11.37
C ILE A 32 -16.33 7.57 -12.63
N GLY A 33 -16.89 7.17 -13.75
CA GLY A 33 -16.93 7.97 -14.97
C GLY A 33 -16.59 7.25 -16.25
N GLY A 34 -16.67 8.00 -17.32
CA GLY A 34 -16.23 7.73 -18.67
C GLY A 34 -16.57 6.34 -19.24
N ASN A 35 -15.56 5.58 -19.47
CA ASN A 35 -15.63 4.31 -20.19
C ASN A 35 -15.86 3.08 -19.29
N ILE A 36 -16.20 3.26 -18.01
CA ILE A 36 -16.50 2.13 -17.12
C ILE A 36 -17.88 1.59 -17.49
N LYS A 37 -17.89 0.56 -18.34
CA LYS A 37 -19.14 -0.04 -18.84
C LYS A 37 -19.82 -0.97 -17.84
N LYS A 38 -19.07 -1.51 -16.90
CA LYS A 38 -19.58 -2.44 -15.86
C LYS A 38 -18.87 -2.18 -14.53
N PRO A 39 -19.63 -2.10 -13.43
CA PRO A 39 -19.01 -2.01 -12.12
C PRO A 39 -18.26 -3.32 -11.81
N TYR A 40 -17.09 -3.20 -11.21
CA TYR A 40 -16.35 -4.33 -10.67
C TYR A 40 -15.67 -3.95 -9.37
N GLN A 41 -15.42 -4.92 -8.54
CA GLN A 41 -14.65 -4.75 -7.32
C GLN A 41 -13.25 -5.34 -7.50
N GLU A 42 -12.25 -4.48 -7.42
CA GLU A 42 -10.86 -4.92 -7.40
C GLU A 42 -10.52 -5.56 -6.05
N LYS A 43 -9.88 -6.71 -6.09
CA LYS A 43 -9.51 -7.49 -4.88
C LYS A 43 -8.02 -7.42 -4.56
N ARG A 44 -7.21 -6.96 -5.50
CA ARG A 44 -5.76 -6.81 -5.30
C ARG A 44 -5.46 -5.70 -4.30
N TYR A 45 -4.28 -5.76 -3.73
CA TYR A 45 -3.79 -4.72 -2.83
C TYR A 45 -3.04 -3.65 -3.61
N PHE A 46 -3.31 -2.39 -3.29
CA PHE A 46 -2.64 -1.22 -3.87
C PHE A 46 -2.29 -0.22 -2.77
N SER A 47 -1.30 0.61 -3.05
CA SER A 47 -0.86 1.69 -2.19
C SER A 47 -1.39 3.03 -2.68
N GLN A 48 -1.36 4.06 -1.84
CA GLN A 48 -1.67 5.42 -2.27
C GLN A 48 -0.72 5.93 -3.37
N ILE A 49 0.53 5.47 -3.38
CA ILE A 49 1.51 5.81 -4.42
C ILE A 49 1.10 5.34 -5.82
N ASP A 50 0.22 4.33 -5.90
CA ASP A 50 -0.29 3.78 -7.17
C ASP A 50 -1.40 4.66 -7.78
N LEU A 51 -1.93 5.62 -7.01
CA LEU A 51 -3.06 6.43 -7.45
C LEU A 51 -2.67 7.39 -8.59
N ALA A 52 -1.55 8.09 -8.45
CA ALA A 52 -1.11 9.05 -9.46
C ALA A 52 -0.84 8.39 -10.82
N PRO A 53 -0.02 7.33 -10.95
CA PRO A 53 0.16 6.64 -12.21
C PRO A 53 -1.14 6.04 -12.77
N THR A 54 -2.07 5.62 -11.91
CA THR A 54 -3.39 5.14 -12.34
C THR A 54 -4.22 6.24 -12.98
N ILE A 55 -4.24 7.44 -12.38
CA ILE A 55 -4.96 8.60 -12.95
C ILE A 55 -4.39 8.98 -14.31
N MET A 56 -3.05 9.00 -14.44
CA MET A 56 -2.40 9.32 -15.70
C MET A 56 -2.77 8.31 -16.79
N ASP A 57 -2.78 7.03 -16.47
CA ASP A 57 -3.20 5.98 -17.42
C ASP A 57 -4.69 6.09 -17.80
N ILE A 58 -5.57 6.43 -16.85
CA ILE A 58 -7.01 6.67 -17.13
C ILE A 58 -7.20 7.84 -18.11
N LEU A 59 -6.41 8.90 -17.92
CA LEU A 59 -6.49 10.10 -18.74
C LEU A 59 -5.74 9.96 -20.09
N GLY A 60 -4.97 8.90 -20.26
CA GLY A 60 -4.18 8.66 -21.47
C GLY A 60 -2.99 9.60 -21.63
N PHE A 61 -2.51 10.20 -20.55
CA PHE A 61 -1.34 11.08 -20.58
C PHE A 61 -0.05 10.26 -20.52
N PRO A 62 0.91 10.52 -21.43
CA PRO A 62 2.24 9.96 -21.29
C PRO A 62 2.91 10.57 -20.05
N TYR A 63 3.61 9.75 -19.29
CA TYR A 63 4.36 10.22 -18.13
C TYR A 63 5.64 9.41 -17.95
N THR A 64 6.69 10.11 -17.52
CA THR A 64 7.90 9.47 -17.01
C THR A 64 7.75 9.34 -15.50
N ASN A 65 7.79 8.13 -15.03
CA ASN A 65 7.46 7.82 -13.65
C ASN A 65 8.72 7.74 -12.78
N SER A 66 8.98 8.79 -12.01
CA SER A 66 9.89 8.74 -10.87
C SER A 66 9.17 8.31 -9.58
N TRP A 67 7.84 8.17 -9.64
CA TRP A 67 7.04 7.69 -8.53
C TRP A 67 7.26 6.18 -8.37
N MET A 68 7.40 5.71 -7.17
CA MET A 68 7.60 4.29 -6.88
C MET A 68 6.33 3.44 -7.03
N GLY A 69 5.20 4.05 -7.41
CA GLY A 69 3.92 3.39 -7.62
C GLY A 69 3.75 2.87 -9.05
N ASN A 70 2.82 1.95 -9.19
CA ASN A 70 2.42 1.36 -10.47
C ASN A 70 0.92 1.60 -10.71
N SER A 71 0.55 1.77 -11.99
CA SER A 71 -0.87 1.89 -12.33
C SER A 71 -1.64 0.62 -11.96
N MET A 72 -2.76 0.81 -11.28
CA MET A 72 -3.69 -0.26 -10.92
C MET A 72 -4.35 -0.92 -12.14
N LEU A 73 -4.30 -0.25 -13.30
CA LEU A 73 -4.86 -0.78 -14.56
C LEU A 73 -3.92 -1.79 -15.23
N LYS A 74 -2.64 -1.80 -14.87
CA LYS A 74 -1.69 -2.77 -15.42
C LYS A 74 -1.98 -4.14 -14.85
N SER A 75 -2.16 -5.10 -15.74
CA SER A 75 -2.43 -6.48 -15.36
C SER A 75 -1.19 -7.13 -14.76
N GLY A 76 -1.36 -7.72 -13.60
CA GLY A 76 -0.38 -8.56 -12.92
C GLY A 76 -1.04 -9.09 -11.65
N ASN A 77 -0.88 -10.37 -11.38
CA ASN A 77 -1.46 -10.97 -10.17
C ASN A 77 -0.68 -10.63 -8.90
N ASP A 78 0.49 -10.03 -9.04
CA ASP A 78 1.45 -9.83 -7.96
C ASP A 78 1.55 -8.36 -7.52
N SER A 79 0.41 -7.69 -7.42
CA SER A 79 0.40 -6.34 -6.86
C SER A 79 0.79 -6.36 -5.39
N LEU A 80 1.82 -5.58 -5.06
CA LEU A 80 2.26 -5.36 -3.69
C LEU A 80 1.81 -3.97 -3.25
N ALA A 81 1.13 -3.91 -2.12
CA ALA A 81 0.84 -2.65 -1.46
C ALA A 81 1.85 -2.40 -0.35
N TYR A 82 2.30 -1.16 -0.26
CA TYR A 82 3.24 -0.69 0.75
C TYR A 82 2.56 0.34 1.64
N THR A 83 2.85 0.30 2.91
CA THR A 83 2.47 1.36 3.84
C THR A 83 3.63 1.68 4.76
N ASN A 84 3.78 2.95 5.08
CA ASN A 84 4.75 3.44 6.04
C ASN A 84 4.03 4.38 7.02
N ARG A 85 4.44 4.33 8.28
CA ARG A 85 3.92 5.19 9.34
C ARG A 85 5.06 5.73 10.19
N PRO A 86 4.87 6.89 10.85
CA PRO A 86 5.82 7.38 11.83
C PRO A 86 6.19 6.30 12.85
N GLY A 87 7.43 6.30 13.31
CA GLY A 87 7.92 5.31 14.28
C GLY A 87 8.48 4.03 13.65
N ASN A 88 8.90 4.09 12.38
CA ASN A 88 9.46 2.94 11.64
C ASN A 88 8.52 1.74 11.46
N TYR A 89 7.22 1.97 11.49
CA TYR A 89 6.23 0.97 11.12
C TYR A 89 6.08 0.93 9.60
N TRP A 90 6.24 -0.23 9.02
CA TRP A 90 5.96 -0.43 7.60
C TRP A 90 5.39 -1.80 7.32
N ALA A 91 4.70 -1.93 6.21
CA ALA A 91 4.14 -3.20 5.80
C ALA A 91 4.19 -3.40 4.29
N VAL A 92 4.24 -4.68 3.91
CA VAL A 92 4.06 -5.16 2.54
C VAL A 92 2.88 -6.12 2.53
N MET A 93 1.96 -5.91 1.60
CA MET A 93 0.72 -6.68 1.53
C MET A 93 0.43 -7.12 0.10
N SER A 94 -0.03 -8.35 -0.05
CA SER A 94 -0.57 -8.90 -1.29
C SER A 94 -1.71 -9.88 -1.01
N LEU A 95 -2.23 -10.51 -2.06
CA LEU A 95 -3.19 -11.61 -1.90
C LEU A 95 -2.58 -12.86 -1.26
N GLN A 96 -1.27 -13.04 -1.35
CA GLN A 96 -0.57 -14.22 -0.81
C GLN A 96 -0.21 -14.09 0.66
N GLY A 97 -0.05 -12.84 1.15
CA GLY A 97 0.31 -12.61 2.54
C GLY A 97 0.49 -11.13 2.88
N ARG A 98 0.70 -10.90 4.17
CA ARG A 98 0.90 -9.56 4.74
C ARG A 98 2.03 -9.63 5.75
N TYR A 99 3.02 -8.79 5.54
CA TYR A 99 4.15 -8.62 6.44
C TYR A 99 4.10 -7.24 7.07
N TYR A 100 4.30 -7.17 8.36
CA TYR A 100 4.35 -5.94 9.14
C TYR A 100 5.62 -5.91 9.96
N ASN A 101 6.33 -4.79 9.89
CA ASN A 101 7.47 -4.50 10.74
C ASN A 101 7.08 -3.45 11.77
N GLU A 102 7.30 -3.76 13.04
CA GLU A 102 7.16 -2.81 14.14
C GLU A 102 8.49 -2.16 14.51
N ALA A 103 8.42 -0.97 15.12
CA ALA A 103 9.60 -0.20 15.51
C ALA A 103 10.61 -0.97 16.39
N ASP A 104 10.12 -1.89 17.21
CA ASP A 104 10.93 -2.71 18.14
C ASP A 104 11.52 -3.97 17.50
N GLN A 105 11.63 -4.00 16.16
CA GLN A 105 12.08 -5.15 15.38
C GLN A 105 11.19 -6.40 15.49
N LYS A 106 10.00 -6.26 16.06
CA LYS A 106 8.99 -7.32 15.99
C LYS A 106 8.42 -7.33 14.59
N ASP A 107 8.44 -8.47 13.97
CA ASP A 107 7.83 -8.68 12.67
C ASP A 107 6.67 -9.67 12.77
N HIS A 108 5.60 -9.34 12.07
CA HIS A 108 4.40 -10.17 11.99
C HIS A 108 4.19 -10.57 10.54
N PHE A 109 3.85 -11.83 10.33
CA PHE A 109 3.51 -12.34 9.02
C PHE A 109 2.21 -13.14 9.06
N PHE A 110 1.31 -12.80 8.16
CA PHE A 110 0.02 -13.46 7.97
C PHE A 110 -0.08 -13.90 6.51
N GLY A 111 0.23 -15.14 6.25
CA GLY A 111 0.21 -15.72 4.90
C GLY A 111 -0.36 -17.12 4.90
N PHE A 112 -0.69 -17.61 3.71
CA PHE A 112 -1.09 -19.00 3.55
C PHE A 112 0.04 -19.95 3.98
N ASN A 113 -0.30 -20.95 4.80
CA ASN A 113 0.60 -22.00 5.25
C ASN A 113 1.87 -21.52 6.00
N ASN A 114 1.84 -20.35 6.62
CA ASN A 114 2.97 -19.78 7.37
C ASN A 114 4.31 -19.87 6.60
N ASN A 115 4.28 -19.54 5.32
CA ASN A 115 5.40 -19.67 4.40
C ASN A 115 6.56 -18.74 4.80
N GLN A 116 7.60 -19.30 5.41
CA GLN A 116 8.77 -18.54 5.89
C GLN A 116 9.59 -17.91 4.75
N ASN A 117 9.61 -18.51 3.57
CA ASN A 117 10.29 -17.94 2.41
C ASN A 117 9.57 -16.66 1.96
N LEU A 118 8.25 -16.69 1.88
CA LEU A 118 7.45 -15.52 1.53
C LEU A 118 7.57 -14.41 2.59
N LYS A 119 7.64 -14.78 3.88
CA LYS A 119 7.92 -13.84 4.96
C LYS A 119 9.26 -13.12 4.75
N LEU A 120 10.31 -13.88 4.45
CA LEU A 120 11.64 -13.33 4.22
C LEU A 120 11.69 -12.43 2.98
N GLU A 121 11.06 -12.87 1.91
CA GLU A 121 10.93 -12.09 0.67
C GLU A 121 10.25 -10.74 0.93
N TYR A 122 9.11 -10.72 1.62
CA TYR A 122 8.39 -9.47 1.93
C TYR A 122 9.19 -8.56 2.85
N LYS A 123 9.93 -9.13 3.80
CA LYS A 123 10.85 -8.36 4.63
C LYS A 123 11.94 -7.67 3.81
N GLN A 124 12.55 -8.39 2.86
CA GLN A 124 13.59 -7.84 1.98
C GLN A 124 13.04 -6.77 1.05
N ILE A 125 11.91 -7.04 0.38
CA ILE A 125 11.25 -6.10 -0.51
C ILE A 125 10.84 -4.83 0.24
N GLY A 126 10.20 -4.96 1.40
CA GLY A 126 9.77 -3.81 2.19
C GLY A 126 10.93 -2.98 2.70
N LYS A 127 12.02 -3.62 3.12
CA LYS A 127 13.24 -2.90 3.52
C LYS A 127 13.86 -2.15 2.34
N ALA A 128 14.01 -2.79 1.19
CA ALA A 128 14.52 -2.15 -0.02
C ALA A 128 13.67 -0.96 -0.43
N TRP A 129 12.34 -1.10 -0.38
CA TRP A 129 11.40 -0.01 -0.67
C TRP A 129 11.60 1.19 0.27
N ILE A 130 11.66 0.96 1.58
CA ILE A 130 11.88 2.02 2.58
C ILE A 130 13.23 2.71 2.38
N ASP A 131 14.29 1.93 2.15
CA ASP A 131 15.64 2.46 1.95
C ASP A 131 15.71 3.31 0.66
N THR A 132 15.02 2.88 -0.40
CA THR A 132 14.91 3.64 -1.66
C THR A 132 14.15 4.95 -1.45
N VAL A 133 13.00 4.94 -0.75
CA VAL A 133 12.25 6.16 -0.43
C VAL A 133 13.11 7.16 0.35
N LYS A 134 13.83 6.67 1.37
CA LYS A 134 14.73 7.52 2.15
C LYS A 134 15.83 8.12 1.30
N TRP A 135 16.44 7.32 0.44
CA TRP A 135 17.49 7.78 -0.47
C TRP A 135 16.97 8.84 -1.46
N LEU A 136 15.81 8.61 -2.09
CA LEU A 136 15.18 9.58 -2.99
C LEU A 136 14.90 10.92 -2.30
N LEU A 137 14.43 10.88 -1.04
CA LEU A 137 14.18 12.06 -0.23
C LEU A 137 15.47 12.80 0.11
N GLN A 138 16.52 12.08 0.53
CA GLN A 138 17.81 12.66 0.92
C GLN A 138 18.54 13.31 -0.26
N GLU A 139 18.47 12.66 -1.43
CA GLU A 139 19.11 13.14 -2.65
C GLU A 139 18.26 14.16 -3.44
N ASN A 140 17.07 14.51 -2.92
CA ASN A 140 16.09 15.38 -3.61
C ASN A 140 15.73 14.87 -5.04
N LYS A 141 15.72 13.56 -5.24
CA LYS A 141 15.46 12.92 -6.55
C LYS A 141 14.02 12.49 -6.76
N ILE A 142 13.09 13.02 -5.99
CA ILE A 142 11.66 12.76 -6.15
C ILE A 142 11.12 13.47 -7.38
N TRP A 143 11.70 14.61 -7.71
CA TRP A 143 11.30 15.41 -8.86
C TRP A 143 12.25 15.16 -10.02
N TYR A 144 11.68 15.01 -11.21
CA TYR A 144 12.47 14.95 -12.44
C TYR A 144 12.97 16.35 -12.73
N GLU A 145 14.28 16.56 -12.75
CA GLU A 145 14.88 17.75 -13.37
C GLU A 145 15.00 17.44 -14.87
N GLU A 146 14.34 18.27 -15.69
CA GLU A 146 14.47 18.23 -17.15
C GLU A 146 15.88 18.59 -17.60
#